data_0dd7c4d6c0b04b367294c98fa9597446
#
_entry.id   0dd7c4d6c0b04b367294c98fa9597446
#
_cell.length_a   1.000
_cell.length_b   1.000
_cell.length_c   1.000
_cell.angle_alpha   90.00
_cell.angle_beta   90.00
_cell.angle_gamma   90.00
#
_symmetry.space_group_name_H-M   'P 1'
#
loop_
_entity.id
_entity.type
_entity.pdbx_description
1 polymer ?
#
loop_
_entity_poly.entity_id
_entity_poly.type
_entity_poly.pdbx_seq_one_letter_code
_entity_poly.pdbx_strand_id
1 'polypeptide(L)'
;CFELRHPFACYSLSHKLSIRMIKNLFIDLDDTLWDTYHNNKESLRELYLEEGWQQFAPDYDAFWEKYWIHNEGLWELYRHDKIDKYTLTLRRMREPMPWLASLSDEEILALNRRFLAATSTKTRLVEGALEVMEYLHRYYRIYILSNGFREVQHAKVERSGLLPYIHRMILSEDAGVNKPNAAIFRYACSATNSRCVESLMIGDSWPADIVGAKNVGMPSIWFNPKGLECSMEGYAPRHVIGHLKELFQLL
;
A
#
# COMPACT_ATOMS: atom_id res chain seq x y z
N CYS A 1 18.54 -53.85 2.94
CA CYS A 1 19.07 -52.48 2.88
C CYS A 1 18.15 -51.62 2.03
N PHE A 2 17.22 -50.90 2.68
CA PHE A 2 16.42 -49.87 2.03
C PHE A 2 16.83 -48.54 2.66
N GLU A 3 17.52 -47.68 1.90
CA GLU A 3 17.82 -46.32 2.28
C GLU A 3 16.56 -45.46 2.12
N LEU A 4 16.03 -44.99 3.20
CA LEU A 4 14.99 -43.93 3.27
C LEU A 4 15.67 -42.60 2.89
N ARG A 5 15.50 -42.17 1.63
CA ARG A 5 15.85 -40.80 1.22
C ARG A 5 14.83 -39.84 1.79
N HIS A 6 15.29 -38.91 2.65
CA HIS A 6 14.48 -37.87 3.27
C HIS A 6 13.94 -36.89 2.23
N PRO A 7 12.62 -36.63 2.14
CA PRO A 7 12.02 -35.68 1.20
C PRO A 7 12.28 -34.20 1.50
N PHE A 8 12.88 -33.88 2.67
CA PHE A 8 13.07 -32.50 3.12
C PHE A 8 14.23 -31.73 2.44
N ALA A 9 15.20 -32.42 1.87
CA ALA A 9 16.35 -31.77 1.22
C ALA A 9 16.01 -31.14 -0.15
N CYS A 10 15.01 -31.66 -0.86
CA CYS A 10 14.62 -31.17 -2.19
C CYS A 10 13.80 -29.87 -2.11
N TYR A 11 12.99 -29.69 -1.06
CA TYR A 11 12.19 -28.47 -0.84
C TYR A 11 13.07 -27.24 -0.52
N SER A 12 14.16 -27.43 0.24
CA SER A 12 15.02 -26.30 0.62
C SER A 12 15.89 -25.79 -0.54
N LEU A 13 16.31 -26.68 -1.47
CA LEU A 13 17.10 -26.27 -2.63
C LEU A 13 16.27 -25.55 -3.68
N SER A 14 15.04 -26.00 -3.94
CA SER A 14 14.14 -25.35 -4.90
C SER A 14 13.71 -23.97 -4.41
N HIS A 15 13.53 -23.81 -3.09
CA HIS A 15 13.19 -22.54 -2.48
C HIS A 15 14.34 -21.51 -2.56
N LYS A 16 15.58 -21.95 -2.24
CA LYS A 16 16.80 -21.10 -2.38
C LYS A 16 17.12 -20.76 -3.85
N LEU A 17 16.88 -21.68 -4.79
CA LEU A 17 17.05 -21.43 -6.23
C LEU A 17 16.02 -20.44 -6.76
N SER A 18 14.77 -20.50 -6.26
CA SER A 18 13.69 -19.57 -6.64
C SER A 18 13.94 -18.15 -6.15
N ILE A 19 14.50 -17.98 -4.94
CA ILE A 19 14.85 -16.65 -4.38
C ILE A 19 16.05 -16.04 -5.13
N ARG A 20 17.03 -16.85 -5.56
CA ARG A 20 18.17 -16.37 -6.36
C ARG A 20 17.78 -15.80 -7.73
N MET A 21 16.57 -16.00 -8.21
CA MET A 21 16.05 -15.44 -9.45
C MET A 21 15.38 -14.07 -9.26
N ILE A 22 15.02 -13.66 -8.05
CA ILE A 22 14.41 -12.34 -7.78
C ILE A 22 15.49 -11.27 -7.83
N LYS A 23 15.26 -10.23 -8.63
CA LYS A 23 16.17 -9.08 -8.79
C LYS A 23 15.50 -7.76 -8.42
N ASN A 24 14.17 -7.74 -8.49
CA ASN A 24 13.37 -6.54 -8.33
C ASN A 24 12.30 -6.76 -7.26
N LEU A 25 12.14 -5.78 -6.39
CA LEU A 25 11.06 -5.74 -5.42
C LEU A 25 10.12 -4.62 -5.80
N PHE A 26 8.84 -4.93 -6.01
CA PHE A 26 7.76 -3.97 -6.05
C PHE A 26 7.10 -3.97 -4.68
N ILE A 27 7.16 -2.85 -3.99
CA ILE A 27 6.65 -2.75 -2.62
C ILE A 27 5.53 -1.71 -2.63
N ASP A 28 4.40 -2.05 -2.03
CA ASP A 28 3.36 -1.08 -1.77
C ASP A 28 3.81 -0.05 -0.73
N LEU A 29 3.18 1.12 -0.69
CA LEU A 29 3.56 2.18 0.23
C LEU A 29 2.61 2.26 1.42
N ASP A 30 1.31 2.44 1.15
CA ASP A 30 0.30 2.73 2.16
C ASP A 30 -0.04 1.49 2.98
N ASP A 31 0.10 1.56 4.31
CA ASP A 31 -0.04 0.45 5.27
C ASP A 31 0.93 -0.72 5.08
N THR A 32 1.88 -0.60 4.12
CA THR A 32 3.00 -1.53 3.97
C THR A 32 4.30 -0.94 4.50
N LEU A 33 4.70 0.25 4.05
CA LEU A 33 5.89 0.97 4.52
C LEU A 33 5.53 2.22 5.33
N TRP A 34 4.48 2.92 4.92
CA TRP A 34 4.01 4.16 5.53
C TRP A 34 2.71 3.89 6.29
N ASP A 35 2.66 4.30 7.56
CA ASP A 35 1.53 4.06 8.48
C ASP A 35 0.35 4.99 8.13
N THR A 36 -0.46 4.54 7.18
CA THR A 36 -1.54 5.35 6.58
C THR A 36 -2.62 5.68 7.60
N TYR A 37 -3.00 4.70 8.42
CA TYR A 37 -4.05 4.88 9.41
C TYR A 37 -3.71 6.00 10.41
N HIS A 38 -2.55 5.95 11.05
CA HIS A 38 -2.18 6.91 12.09
C HIS A 38 -1.83 8.29 11.50
N ASN A 39 -1.12 8.33 10.38
CA ASN A 39 -0.77 9.58 9.72
C ASN A 39 -2.01 10.34 9.22
N ASN A 40 -2.98 9.63 8.62
CA ASN A 40 -4.24 10.24 8.20
C ASN A 40 -5.11 10.66 9.38
N LYS A 41 -5.12 9.87 10.47
CA LYS A 41 -5.81 10.22 11.71
C LYS A 41 -5.31 11.55 12.27
N GLU A 42 -4.01 11.70 12.35
CA GLU A 42 -3.38 12.94 12.82
C GLU A 42 -3.68 14.11 11.88
N SER A 43 -3.57 13.92 10.56
CA SER A 43 -3.82 14.96 9.57
C SER A 43 -5.27 15.44 9.58
N LEU A 44 -6.23 14.53 9.70
CA LEU A 44 -7.63 14.90 9.79
C LEU A 44 -7.95 15.58 11.12
N ARG A 45 -7.23 15.21 12.22
CA ARG A 45 -7.38 15.88 13.51
C ARG A 45 -6.94 17.34 13.47
N GLU A 46 -5.87 17.64 12.75
CA GLU A 46 -5.44 19.02 12.55
C GLU A 46 -6.55 19.84 11.88
N LEU A 47 -7.06 19.36 10.75
CA LEU A 47 -8.16 20.02 10.03
C LEU A 47 -9.45 20.13 10.89
N TYR A 48 -9.78 19.06 11.62
CA TYR A 48 -10.94 19.04 12.53
C TYR A 48 -10.85 20.12 13.61
N LEU A 49 -9.65 20.36 14.17
CA LEU A 49 -9.44 21.40 15.17
C LEU A 49 -9.46 22.80 14.55
N GLU A 50 -8.83 22.98 13.40
CA GLU A 50 -8.78 24.25 12.66
C GLU A 50 -10.17 24.74 12.24
N GLU A 51 -11.02 23.80 11.78
CA GLU A 51 -12.39 24.09 11.33
C GLU A 51 -13.41 24.16 12.49
N GLY A 52 -13.01 23.89 13.72
CA GLY A 52 -13.90 23.91 14.87
C GLY A 52 -14.98 22.82 14.85
N TRP A 53 -14.71 21.67 14.20
CA TRP A 53 -15.71 20.58 14.06
C TRP A 53 -16.04 19.87 15.37
N GLN A 54 -15.35 20.17 16.48
CA GLN A 54 -15.65 19.70 17.83
C GLN A 54 -17.10 20.00 18.24
N GLN A 55 -17.67 21.09 17.72
CA GLN A 55 -19.07 21.46 17.99
C GLN A 55 -20.09 20.49 17.36
N PHE A 56 -19.70 19.77 16.29
CA PHE A 56 -20.56 18.83 15.58
C PHE A 56 -20.26 17.37 15.94
N ALA A 57 -19.02 17.07 16.25
CA ALA A 57 -18.54 15.73 16.60
C ALA A 57 -17.53 15.84 17.77
N PRO A 58 -18.00 15.98 19.02
CA PRO A 58 -17.11 16.29 20.16
C PRO A 58 -16.14 15.17 20.51
N ASP A 59 -16.44 13.92 20.17
CA ASP A 59 -15.53 12.78 20.30
C ASP A 59 -14.83 12.53 18.97
N TYR A 60 -13.57 12.98 18.89
CA TYR A 60 -12.77 12.81 17.67
C TYR A 60 -12.49 11.34 17.32
N ASP A 61 -12.24 10.49 18.32
CA ASP A 61 -11.91 9.09 18.06
C ASP A 61 -13.12 8.33 17.49
N ALA A 62 -14.30 8.55 18.04
CA ALA A 62 -15.53 7.99 17.49
C ALA A 62 -15.87 8.54 16.08
N PHE A 63 -15.58 9.80 15.82
CA PHE A 63 -15.70 10.42 14.49
C PHE A 63 -14.71 9.79 13.51
N TRP A 64 -13.44 9.64 13.92
CA TRP A 64 -12.39 9.06 13.10
C TRP A 64 -12.72 7.63 12.65
N GLU A 65 -13.18 6.77 13.55
CA GLU A 65 -13.53 5.38 13.20
C GLU A 65 -14.61 5.32 12.11
N LYS A 66 -15.63 6.16 12.20
CA LYS A 66 -16.67 6.25 11.16
C LYS A 66 -16.11 6.77 9.83
N TYR A 67 -15.30 7.82 9.90
CA TYR A 67 -14.64 8.38 8.74
C TYR A 67 -13.75 7.33 8.05
N TRP A 68 -12.95 6.62 8.85
CA TRP A 68 -12.00 5.64 8.31
C TRP A 68 -12.70 4.49 7.57
N ILE A 69 -13.70 3.88 8.20
CA ILE A 69 -14.51 2.81 7.56
C ILE A 69 -15.12 3.30 6.24
N HIS A 70 -15.67 4.51 6.25
CA HIS A 70 -16.25 5.10 5.05
C HIS A 70 -15.21 5.36 3.95
N ASN A 71 -14.08 5.95 4.32
CA ASN A 71 -12.96 6.22 3.41
C ASN A 71 -12.43 4.92 2.77
N GLU A 72 -12.24 3.85 3.54
CA GLU A 72 -11.81 2.54 3.02
C GLU A 72 -12.82 1.97 2.02
N GLY A 73 -14.11 2.09 2.29
CA GLY A 73 -15.16 1.70 1.34
C GLY A 73 -15.09 2.48 0.02
N LEU A 74 -14.79 3.77 0.06
CA LEU A 74 -14.61 4.59 -1.15
C LEU A 74 -13.34 4.21 -1.92
N TRP A 75 -12.24 3.94 -1.22
CA TRP A 75 -11.02 3.44 -1.85
C TRP A 75 -11.23 2.09 -2.53
N GLU A 76 -12.05 1.21 -1.95
CA GLU A 76 -12.42 -0.06 -2.58
C GLU A 76 -13.20 0.17 -3.89
N LEU A 77 -14.17 1.09 -3.90
CA LEU A 77 -14.88 1.47 -5.12
C LEU A 77 -13.94 2.06 -6.18
N TYR A 78 -12.99 2.91 -5.76
CA TYR A 78 -12.01 3.53 -6.66
C TYR A 78 -11.05 2.50 -7.26
N ARG A 79 -10.54 1.54 -6.46
CA ARG A 79 -9.69 0.44 -6.94
C ARG A 79 -10.35 -0.41 -8.02
N HIS A 80 -11.68 -0.49 -8.00
CA HIS A 80 -12.50 -1.23 -8.97
C HIS A 80 -13.13 -0.38 -10.07
N ASP A 81 -12.65 0.85 -10.28
CA ASP A 81 -13.15 1.79 -11.30
C ASP A 81 -14.67 2.04 -11.20
N LYS A 82 -15.28 1.91 -10.00
CA LYS A 82 -16.69 2.19 -9.73
C LYS A 82 -16.95 3.67 -9.50
N ILE A 83 -15.95 4.39 -9.04
CA ILE A 83 -15.93 5.85 -8.88
C ILE A 83 -14.58 6.38 -9.37
N ASP A 84 -14.57 7.62 -9.82
CA ASP A 84 -13.34 8.33 -10.16
C ASP A 84 -12.73 9.06 -8.96
N LYS A 85 -11.53 9.62 -9.14
CA LYS A 85 -10.79 10.38 -8.13
C LYS A 85 -11.59 11.58 -7.60
N TYR A 86 -12.31 12.26 -8.48
CA TYR A 86 -13.13 13.43 -8.13
C TYR A 86 -14.26 13.02 -7.19
N THR A 87 -15.01 11.99 -7.54
CA THR A 87 -16.10 11.44 -6.74
C THR A 87 -15.60 10.92 -5.37
N LEU A 88 -14.49 10.17 -5.35
CA LEU A 88 -13.87 9.72 -4.10
C LEU A 88 -13.54 10.91 -3.20
N THR A 89 -12.90 11.94 -3.76
CA THR A 89 -12.45 13.12 -3.02
C THR A 89 -13.60 13.90 -2.40
N LEU A 90 -14.70 14.08 -3.13
CA LEU A 90 -15.89 14.74 -2.60
C LEU A 90 -16.59 13.91 -1.53
N ARG A 91 -16.84 12.64 -1.84
CA ARG A 91 -17.65 11.76 -0.98
C ARG A 91 -16.97 11.50 0.35
N ARG A 92 -15.64 11.30 0.40
CA ARG A 92 -14.92 11.03 1.64
C ARG A 92 -14.95 12.19 2.65
N MET A 93 -15.15 13.42 2.16
CA MET A 93 -15.33 14.59 3.04
C MET A 93 -16.79 14.85 3.35
N ARG A 94 -17.67 14.82 2.35
CA ARG A 94 -19.07 15.23 2.50
C ARG A 94 -19.93 14.22 3.26
N GLU A 95 -19.81 12.92 2.92
CA GLU A 95 -20.73 11.90 3.44
C GLU A 95 -20.56 11.62 4.94
N PRO A 96 -19.35 11.53 5.52
CA PRO A 96 -19.19 11.33 6.97
C PRO A 96 -19.37 12.62 7.79
N MET A 97 -19.51 13.79 7.12
CA MET A 97 -19.58 15.13 7.73
C MET A 97 -20.85 15.88 7.31
N PRO A 98 -22.03 15.53 7.89
CA PRO A 98 -23.31 16.14 7.49
C PRO A 98 -23.34 17.68 7.60
N TRP A 99 -22.53 18.26 8.49
CA TRP A 99 -22.41 19.72 8.66
C TRP A 99 -21.74 20.41 7.47
N LEU A 100 -21.13 19.65 6.55
CA LEU A 100 -20.58 20.17 5.30
C LEU A 100 -21.57 20.11 4.13
N ALA A 101 -22.80 19.70 4.35
CA ALA A 101 -23.79 19.47 3.28
C ALA A 101 -24.13 20.75 2.47
N SER A 102 -24.01 21.94 3.09
CA SER A 102 -24.28 23.23 2.43
C SER A 102 -23.11 23.76 1.61
N LEU A 103 -21.90 23.17 1.76
CA LEU A 103 -20.74 23.62 1.02
C LEU A 103 -20.80 23.19 -0.44
N SER A 104 -20.31 24.04 -1.32
CA SER A 104 -20.10 23.73 -2.73
C SER A 104 -19.03 22.64 -2.91
N ASP A 105 -18.99 22.03 -4.08
CA ASP A 105 -17.96 21.06 -4.41
C ASP A 105 -16.55 21.67 -4.34
N GLU A 106 -16.41 22.94 -4.73
CA GLU A 106 -15.12 23.64 -4.69
C GLU A 106 -14.62 23.84 -3.26
N GLU A 107 -15.50 24.18 -2.32
CA GLU A 107 -15.17 24.30 -0.89
C GLU A 107 -14.79 22.96 -0.29
N ILE A 108 -15.50 21.88 -0.61
CA ILE A 108 -15.15 20.51 -0.21
C ILE A 108 -13.78 20.09 -0.76
N LEU A 109 -13.50 20.39 -2.02
CA LEU A 109 -12.20 20.12 -2.62
C LEU A 109 -11.09 20.95 -1.96
N ALA A 110 -11.37 22.17 -1.51
CA ALA A 110 -10.42 22.98 -0.76
C ALA A 110 -10.09 22.35 0.61
N LEU A 111 -11.09 21.87 1.35
CA LEU A 111 -10.88 21.12 2.60
C LEU A 111 -10.03 19.85 2.35
N ASN A 112 -10.34 19.11 1.29
CA ASN A 112 -9.56 17.94 0.93
C ASN A 112 -8.11 18.29 0.58
N ARG A 113 -7.85 19.37 -0.15
CA ARG A 113 -6.47 19.81 -0.43
C ARG A 113 -5.70 20.11 0.86
N ARG A 114 -6.33 20.75 1.84
CA ARG A 114 -5.72 21.01 3.16
C ARG A 114 -5.44 19.72 3.92
N PHE A 115 -6.37 18.77 3.92
CA PHE A 115 -6.15 17.44 4.49
C PHE A 115 -4.96 16.72 3.84
N LEU A 116 -4.87 16.71 2.51
CA LEU A 116 -3.75 16.10 1.79
C LEU A 116 -2.42 16.85 2.02
N ALA A 117 -2.45 18.16 2.15
CA ALA A 117 -1.28 18.94 2.50
C ALA A 117 -0.77 18.58 3.91
N ALA A 118 -1.65 18.46 4.91
CA ALA A 118 -1.30 17.98 6.23
C ALA A 118 -0.76 16.54 6.19
N THR A 119 -1.43 15.64 5.47
CA THR A 119 -0.99 14.26 5.27
C THR A 119 0.42 14.17 4.69
N SER A 120 0.74 15.01 3.71
CA SER A 120 2.06 15.04 3.08
C SER A 120 3.19 15.45 4.03
N THR A 121 2.89 16.02 5.19
CA THR A 121 3.91 16.38 6.21
C THR A 121 4.22 15.24 7.17
N LYS A 122 3.41 14.19 7.20
CA LYS A 122 3.55 13.08 8.15
C LYS A 122 4.63 12.10 7.72
N THR A 123 5.31 11.53 8.71
CA THR A 123 6.52 10.72 8.46
C THR A 123 6.51 9.37 9.16
N ARG A 124 5.40 9.02 9.84
CA ARG A 124 5.34 7.75 10.58
C ARG A 124 5.38 6.58 9.60
N LEU A 125 6.33 5.69 9.83
CA LEU A 125 6.49 4.45 9.09
C LEU A 125 5.89 3.27 9.85
N VAL A 126 5.57 2.22 9.13
CA VAL A 126 5.33 0.89 9.70
C VAL A 126 6.60 0.42 10.38
N GLU A 127 6.45 -0.28 11.50
CA GLU A 127 7.59 -0.74 12.29
C GLU A 127 8.55 -1.59 11.47
N GLY A 128 9.83 -1.24 11.51
CA GLY A 128 10.90 -1.91 10.76
C GLY A 128 11.03 -1.51 9.30
N ALA A 129 10.14 -0.67 8.76
CA ALA A 129 10.16 -0.32 7.33
C ALA A 129 11.49 0.28 6.88
N LEU A 130 12.03 1.27 7.61
CA LEU A 130 13.29 1.92 7.23
C LEU A 130 14.47 0.94 7.28
N GLU A 131 14.58 0.16 8.34
CA GLU A 131 15.65 -0.84 8.52
C GLU A 131 15.63 -1.90 7.40
N VAL A 132 14.42 -2.37 7.05
CA VAL A 132 14.24 -3.35 5.98
C VAL A 132 14.58 -2.75 4.62
N MET A 133 14.16 -1.53 4.34
CA MET A 133 14.49 -0.84 3.08
C MET A 133 16.00 -0.61 2.94
N GLU A 134 16.66 -0.20 4.02
CA GLU A 134 18.13 -0.06 4.06
C GLU A 134 18.86 -1.38 3.81
N TYR A 135 18.34 -2.49 4.32
CA TYR A 135 18.92 -3.82 4.09
C TYR A 135 18.69 -4.28 2.65
N LEU A 136 17.44 -4.28 2.18
CA LEU A 136 17.05 -4.84 0.90
C LEU A 136 17.65 -4.10 -0.30
N HIS A 137 17.83 -2.78 -0.21
CA HIS A 137 18.38 -1.99 -1.32
C HIS A 137 19.80 -2.37 -1.70
N ARG A 138 20.52 -3.07 -0.83
CA ARG A 138 21.90 -3.56 -1.08
C ARG A 138 21.92 -4.74 -2.05
N TYR A 139 20.80 -5.45 -2.17
CA TYR A 139 20.70 -6.71 -2.91
C TYR A 139 19.70 -6.66 -4.06
N TYR A 140 18.70 -5.76 -3.98
CA TYR A 140 17.58 -5.69 -4.91
C TYR A 140 17.37 -4.27 -5.45
N ARG A 141 16.81 -4.19 -6.64
CA ARG A 141 16.22 -2.93 -7.13
C ARG A 141 14.83 -2.79 -6.53
N ILE A 142 14.62 -1.75 -5.77
CA ILE A 142 13.35 -1.50 -5.08
C ILE A 142 12.55 -0.45 -5.84
N TYR A 143 11.30 -0.77 -6.08
CA TYR A 143 10.31 0.09 -6.73
C TYR A 143 9.08 0.19 -5.85
N ILE A 144 8.49 1.38 -5.74
CA ILE A 144 7.17 1.54 -5.13
C ILE A 144 6.11 1.33 -6.21
N LEU A 145 5.07 0.56 -5.90
CA LEU A 145 3.89 0.35 -6.75
C LEU A 145 2.62 0.66 -5.95
N SER A 146 2.04 1.86 -6.15
CA SER A 146 0.97 2.37 -5.30
C SER A 146 -0.23 2.89 -6.09
N ASN A 147 -1.44 2.73 -5.50
CA ASN A 147 -2.69 3.36 -5.95
C ASN A 147 -2.90 4.76 -5.38
N GLY A 148 -2.02 5.23 -4.50
CA GLY A 148 -2.12 6.54 -3.88
C GLY A 148 -1.93 7.70 -4.86
N PHE A 149 -2.46 8.86 -4.52
CA PHE A 149 -2.43 10.05 -5.36
C PHE A 149 -1.03 10.67 -5.44
N ARG A 150 -0.61 11.03 -6.66
CA ARG A 150 0.71 11.58 -6.97
C ARG A 150 1.10 12.76 -6.08
N GLU A 151 0.15 13.65 -5.82
CA GLU A 151 0.38 14.87 -5.05
C GLU A 151 0.84 14.64 -3.60
N VAL A 152 0.65 13.43 -3.06
CA VAL A 152 1.09 13.10 -1.70
C VAL A 152 2.16 12.02 -1.64
N GLN A 153 2.18 11.06 -2.58
CA GLN A 153 3.07 9.90 -2.50
C GLN A 153 4.55 10.26 -2.54
N HIS A 154 4.95 11.21 -3.39
CA HIS A 154 6.35 11.66 -3.43
C HIS A 154 6.78 12.32 -2.12
N ALA A 155 5.95 13.18 -1.54
CA ALA A 155 6.25 13.82 -0.27
C ALA A 155 6.31 12.81 0.89
N LYS A 156 5.43 11.81 0.92
CA LYS A 156 5.49 10.72 1.91
C LYS A 156 6.85 10.01 1.88
N VAL A 157 7.29 9.58 0.71
CA VAL A 157 8.55 8.84 0.53
C VAL A 157 9.76 9.72 0.88
N GLU A 158 9.78 10.96 0.43
CA GLU A 158 10.90 11.89 0.67
C GLU A 158 11.02 12.23 2.15
N ARG A 159 9.92 12.66 2.78
CA ARG A 159 9.93 13.15 4.16
C ARG A 159 10.11 12.04 5.19
N SER A 160 9.67 10.81 4.88
CA SER A 160 9.87 9.66 5.76
C SER A 160 11.25 9.02 5.64
N GLY A 161 12.14 9.55 4.79
CA GLY A 161 13.50 9.05 4.63
C GLY A 161 13.62 7.80 3.76
N LEU A 162 12.56 7.38 3.08
CA LEU A 162 12.56 6.18 2.23
C LEU A 162 13.21 6.41 0.85
N LEU A 163 13.24 7.67 0.37
CA LEU A 163 13.69 8.01 -0.98
C LEU A 163 15.06 7.44 -1.37
N PRO A 164 16.10 7.44 -0.50
CA PRO A 164 17.43 6.92 -0.86
C PRO A 164 17.45 5.44 -1.24
N TYR A 165 16.46 4.66 -0.83
CA TYR A 165 16.40 3.21 -1.05
C TYR A 165 15.55 2.83 -2.26
N ILE A 166 14.88 3.80 -2.91
CA ILE A 166 13.90 3.57 -3.97
C ILE A 166 14.49 3.98 -5.32
N HIS A 167 14.50 3.03 -6.27
CA HIS A 167 14.97 3.30 -7.64
C HIS A 167 13.93 4.06 -8.47
N ARG A 168 12.65 3.78 -8.26
CA ARG A 168 11.54 4.44 -8.96
C ARG A 168 10.23 4.22 -8.22
N MET A 169 9.34 5.21 -8.30
CA MET A 169 7.93 5.07 -7.92
C MET A 169 7.09 4.91 -9.18
N ILE A 170 6.14 3.98 -9.13
CA ILE A 170 5.13 3.73 -10.14
C ILE A 170 3.77 3.90 -9.47
N LEU A 171 3.00 4.87 -9.95
CA LEU A 171 1.68 5.17 -9.43
C LEU A 171 0.61 4.71 -10.39
N SER A 172 -0.58 4.39 -9.89
CA SER A 172 -1.73 4.01 -10.73
C SER A 172 -2.06 5.08 -11.77
N GLU A 173 -1.83 6.35 -11.44
CA GLU A 173 -2.00 7.49 -12.37
C GLU A 173 -1.00 7.45 -13.54
N ASP A 174 0.19 6.82 -13.40
CA ASP A 174 1.14 6.61 -14.51
C ASP A 174 0.64 5.54 -15.48
N ALA A 175 -0.03 4.53 -14.95
CA ALA A 175 -0.54 3.40 -15.73
C ALA A 175 -1.97 3.62 -16.25
N GLY A 176 -2.69 4.62 -15.73
CA GLY A 176 -4.09 4.90 -16.02
C GLY A 176 -5.06 3.86 -15.44
N VAL A 177 -4.59 2.95 -14.59
CA VAL A 177 -5.39 1.89 -13.95
C VAL A 177 -4.83 1.55 -12.58
N ASN A 178 -5.71 1.12 -11.66
CA ASN A 178 -5.35 0.74 -10.29
C ASN A 178 -4.95 -0.73 -10.16
N LYS A 179 -4.12 -1.07 -9.15
CA LYS A 179 -4.05 -2.44 -8.63
C LYS A 179 -5.47 -2.84 -8.14
N PRO A 180 -5.96 -4.05 -8.41
CA PRO A 180 -5.29 -5.26 -8.89
C PRO A 180 -5.26 -5.46 -10.42
N ASN A 181 -5.57 -4.46 -11.25
CA ASN A 181 -5.57 -4.63 -12.69
C ASN A 181 -4.18 -5.09 -13.18
N ALA A 182 -4.14 -6.18 -13.96
CA ALA A 182 -2.91 -6.73 -14.50
C ALA A 182 -2.09 -5.71 -15.33
N ALA A 183 -2.75 -4.70 -15.91
CA ALA A 183 -2.09 -3.70 -16.73
C ALA A 183 -1.10 -2.83 -15.94
N ILE A 184 -1.40 -2.46 -14.68
CA ILE A 184 -0.45 -1.68 -13.85
C ILE A 184 0.83 -2.48 -13.55
N PHE A 185 0.73 -3.78 -13.28
CA PHE A 185 1.89 -4.65 -13.03
C PHE A 185 2.74 -4.82 -14.29
N ARG A 186 2.11 -5.01 -15.45
CA ARG A 186 2.82 -5.06 -16.74
C ARG A 186 3.50 -3.73 -17.07
N TYR A 187 2.79 -2.62 -16.85
CA TYR A 187 3.36 -1.28 -16.98
C TYR A 187 4.56 -1.09 -16.05
N ALA A 188 4.46 -1.47 -14.78
CA ALA A 188 5.55 -1.39 -13.81
C ALA A 188 6.76 -2.20 -14.25
N CYS A 189 6.57 -3.44 -14.71
CA CYS A 189 7.65 -4.26 -15.25
C CYS A 189 8.30 -3.61 -16.50
N SER A 190 7.51 -3.08 -17.42
CA SER A 190 8.01 -2.40 -18.62
C SER A 190 8.77 -1.11 -18.26
N ALA A 191 8.21 -0.27 -17.41
CA ALA A 191 8.78 1.01 -16.99
C ALA A 191 10.09 0.88 -16.21
N THR A 192 10.35 -0.31 -15.64
CA THR A 192 11.57 -0.62 -14.87
C THR A 192 12.51 -1.57 -15.60
N ASN A 193 12.21 -1.94 -16.85
CA ASN A 193 12.92 -2.95 -17.63
C ASN A 193 13.13 -4.25 -16.82
N SER A 194 12.07 -4.71 -16.17
CA SER A 194 12.07 -5.92 -15.35
C SER A 194 11.10 -6.98 -15.91
N ARG A 195 11.25 -8.22 -15.42
CA ARG A 195 10.35 -9.33 -15.78
C ARG A 195 9.53 -9.70 -14.54
N CYS A 196 8.22 -9.93 -14.71
CA CYS A 196 7.35 -10.28 -13.59
C CYS A 196 7.86 -11.53 -12.82
N VAL A 197 8.38 -12.53 -13.52
CA VAL A 197 8.93 -13.77 -12.92
C VAL A 197 10.25 -13.58 -12.15
N GLU A 198 10.96 -12.48 -12.39
CA GLU A 198 12.18 -12.06 -11.67
C GLU A 198 11.91 -10.93 -10.67
N SER A 199 10.65 -10.65 -10.44
CA SER A 199 10.18 -9.61 -9.54
C SER A 199 9.32 -10.21 -8.45
N LEU A 200 9.22 -9.51 -7.31
CA LEU A 200 8.44 -9.92 -6.16
C LEU A 200 7.59 -8.74 -5.69
N MET A 201 6.27 -8.95 -5.53
CA MET A 201 5.40 -7.98 -4.91
C MET A 201 5.37 -8.17 -3.39
N ILE A 202 5.50 -7.09 -2.64
CA ILE A 202 5.32 -7.07 -1.18
C ILE A 202 4.26 -6.02 -0.87
N GLY A 203 3.18 -6.39 -0.20
CA GLY A 203 2.11 -5.47 0.15
C GLY A 203 1.14 -6.05 1.15
N ASP A 204 0.31 -5.18 1.76
CA ASP A 204 -0.66 -5.55 2.78
C ASP A 204 -2.03 -5.90 2.20
N SER A 205 -2.36 -5.38 1.03
CA SER A 205 -3.68 -5.57 0.43
C SER A 205 -3.77 -6.89 -0.32
N TRP A 206 -4.53 -7.85 0.25
CA TRP A 206 -4.78 -9.12 -0.44
C TRP A 206 -5.35 -8.92 -1.86
N PRO A 207 -6.43 -8.13 -2.09
CA PRO A 207 -6.97 -7.97 -3.45
C PRO A 207 -6.03 -7.18 -4.36
N ALA A 208 -5.47 -6.06 -3.89
CA ALA A 208 -4.70 -5.16 -4.75
C ALA A 208 -3.31 -5.71 -5.08
N ASP A 209 -2.58 -6.20 -4.08
CA ASP A 209 -1.18 -6.58 -4.23
C ASP A 209 -1.01 -8.05 -4.56
N ILE A 210 -1.65 -8.92 -3.77
CA ILE A 210 -1.42 -10.36 -3.84
C ILE A 210 -2.14 -10.96 -5.05
N VAL A 211 -3.44 -10.68 -5.19
CA VAL A 211 -4.22 -11.13 -6.34
C VAL A 211 -3.74 -10.43 -7.62
N GLY A 212 -3.41 -9.13 -7.54
CA GLY A 212 -2.87 -8.38 -8.66
C GLY A 212 -1.56 -8.96 -9.19
N ALA A 213 -0.60 -9.27 -8.32
CA ALA A 213 0.67 -9.90 -8.67
C ALA A 213 0.46 -11.30 -9.28
N LYS A 214 -0.43 -12.11 -8.68
CA LYS A 214 -0.80 -13.43 -9.21
C LYS A 214 -1.27 -13.33 -10.66
N ASN A 215 -2.08 -12.34 -11.00
CA ASN A 215 -2.68 -12.18 -12.34
C ASN A 215 -1.65 -11.95 -13.46
N VAL A 216 -0.40 -11.63 -13.10
CA VAL A 216 0.73 -11.49 -14.04
C VAL A 216 1.84 -12.52 -13.84
N GLY A 217 1.61 -13.50 -12.97
CA GLY A 217 2.63 -14.52 -12.62
C GLY A 217 3.81 -13.95 -11.82
N MET A 218 3.63 -12.82 -11.15
CA MET A 218 4.62 -12.25 -10.24
C MET A 218 4.45 -12.90 -8.86
N PRO A 219 5.52 -13.49 -8.29
CA PRO A 219 5.50 -13.96 -6.91
C PRO A 219 5.17 -12.82 -5.94
N SER A 220 4.61 -13.17 -4.78
CA SER A 220 4.27 -12.17 -3.75
C SER A 220 4.60 -12.64 -2.33
N ILE A 221 4.82 -11.67 -1.45
CA ILE A 221 4.81 -11.81 0.00
C ILE A 221 3.67 -10.94 0.54
N TRP A 222 2.79 -11.55 1.31
CA TRP A 222 1.70 -10.83 1.93
C TRP A 222 2.10 -10.33 3.32
N PHE A 223 2.16 -9.02 3.48
CA PHE A 223 2.32 -8.37 4.78
C PHE A 223 0.94 -8.31 5.45
N ASN A 224 0.73 -9.14 6.47
CA ASN A 224 -0.56 -9.33 7.13
C ASN A 224 -0.45 -9.18 8.66
N PRO A 225 -0.14 -7.98 9.16
CA PRO A 225 0.02 -7.75 10.61
C PRO A 225 -1.29 -7.93 11.40
N LYS A 226 -2.44 -7.86 10.70
CA LYS A 226 -3.76 -7.99 11.32
C LYS A 226 -4.24 -9.46 11.40
N GLY A 227 -3.49 -10.42 10.84
CA GLY A 227 -3.87 -11.82 10.82
C GLY A 227 -5.17 -12.11 10.07
N LEU A 228 -5.44 -11.37 8.99
CA LEU A 228 -6.66 -11.54 8.20
C LEU A 228 -6.68 -12.92 7.54
N GLU A 229 -7.84 -13.55 7.52
CA GLU A 229 -8.05 -14.78 6.76
C GLU A 229 -8.46 -14.43 5.33
N CYS A 230 -7.55 -14.62 4.40
CA CYS A 230 -7.82 -14.48 2.97
C CYS A 230 -7.24 -15.69 2.25
N SER A 231 -8.00 -16.22 1.32
CA SER A 231 -7.57 -17.34 0.50
C SER A 231 -8.12 -17.22 -0.91
N MET A 232 -7.44 -17.91 -1.83
CA MET A 232 -7.89 -18.09 -3.20
C MET A 232 -7.58 -19.52 -3.61
N GLU A 233 -8.56 -20.21 -4.14
CA GLU A 233 -8.39 -21.60 -4.58
C GLU A 233 -7.22 -21.74 -5.58
N GLY A 234 -6.33 -22.69 -5.31
CA GLY A 234 -5.17 -22.97 -6.14
C GLY A 234 -4.07 -21.92 -6.11
N TYR A 235 -4.09 -20.96 -5.18
CA TYR A 235 -3.02 -19.96 -5.05
C TYR A 235 -2.70 -19.61 -3.59
N ALA A 236 -1.40 -19.50 -3.32
CA ALA A 236 -0.87 -18.91 -2.08
C ALA A 236 0.30 -18.00 -2.42
N PRO A 237 0.51 -16.89 -1.69
CA PRO A 237 1.74 -16.11 -1.77
C PRO A 237 2.93 -16.96 -1.33
N ARG A 238 4.15 -16.56 -1.69
CA ARG A 238 5.37 -17.28 -1.25
C ARG A 238 5.49 -17.33 0.26
N HIS A 239 5.17 -16.21 0.91
CA HIS A 239 5.17 -16.07 2.36
C HIS A 239 4.03 -15.15 2.78
N VAL A 240 3.57 -15.35 4.02
CA VAL A 240 2.73 -14.43 4.77
C VAL A 240 3.56 -14.02 5.99
N ILE A 241 3.72 -12.71 6.19
CA ILE A 241 4.51 -12.16 7.29
C ILE A 241 3.65 -11.22 8.14
N GLY A 242 3.83 -11.25 9.44
CA GLY A 242 3.19 -10.34 10.40
C GLY A 242 4.03 -9.09 10.68
N HIS A 243 5.35 -9.19 10.49
CA HIS A 243 6.29 -8.11 10.72
C HIS A 243 7.26 -7.95 9.56
N LEU A 244 7.54 -6.70 9.16
CA LEU A 244 8.46 -6.43 8.04
C LEU A 244 9.86 -7.01 8.26
N LYS A 245 10.33 -7.05 9.50
CA LYS A 245 11.67 -7.60 9.84
C LYS A 245 11.83 -9.10 9.52
N GLU A 246 10.74 -9.83 9.29
CA GLU A 246 10.81 -11.21 8.80
C GLU A 246 11.46 -11.29 7.40
N LEU A 247 11.41 -10.22 6.63
CA LEU A 247 12.07 -10.13 5.31
C LEU A 247 13.59 -10.32 5.38
N PHE A 248 14.25 -10.02 6.49
CA PHE A 248 15.69 -10.29 6.67
C PHE A 248 16.06 -11.77 6.56
N GLN A 249 15.13 -12.67 6.86
CA GLN A 249 15.34 -14.11 6.80
C GLN A 249 14.87 -14.73 5.49
N LEU A 250 14.00 -14.02 4.78
CA LEU A 250 13.34 -14.52 3.56
C LEU A 250 14.02 -14.04 2.28
N LEU A 251 14.70 -12.90 2.34
CA LEU A 251 15.34 -12.20 1.23
C LEU A 251 16.80 -11.86 1.54
#